data_3b1057174e5b814f7ee924129706b50c
#
_entry.id   3b1057174e5b814f7ee924129706b50c
#
_cell.length_a   1.000
_cell.length_b   1.000
_cell.length_c   1.000
_cell.angle_alpha   90.00
_cell.angle_beta   90.00
_cell.angle_gamma   90.00
#
_symmetry.space_group_name_H-M   'P 1'
#
loop_
_entity.id
_entity.type
_entity.pdbx_description
1 polymer ?
#
loop_
_entity_poly.entity_id
_entity_poly.type
_entity_poly.pdbx_seq_one_letter_code
_entity_poly.pdbx_strand_id
1 'polypeptide(L)'
;MAETGYKQKAYDYIKRLIVSGELLPGAIISEKELIGELGISRTPIREAIQRLAEENLLVVMPSRGTIVSHISMDDIRQVYEARKLIEPFVVRQAVGRVNQDRIKEFREIFDHQTGYDPQENDWDYEFHLYLAECAGNRFFYKQIQELMTQSMRVRMLSSEKKVQRFEQSKAEHLAIIDAILEENREAAEEAILNHLLRSEEGYKEIYSNQAYFSL
;
A
#
# COMPACT_ATOMS: atom_id res chain seq x y z
N MET A 1 -13.60 -20.23 -16.76
CA MET A 1 -14.05 -19.61 -15.47
C MET A 1 -13.30 -20.13 -14.25
N ALA A 2 -13.07 -21.44 -14.07
CA ALA A 2 -12.30 -21.94 -12.90
C ALA A 2 -10.81 -21.53 -12.89
N GLU A 3 -10.17 -21.49 -14.04
CA GLU A 3 -8.73 -21.19 -14.19
C GLU A 3 -8.38 -19.72 -13.84
N THR A 4 -9.27 -18.79 -14.20
CA THR A 4 -9.14 -17.37 -13.84
C THR A 4 -9.25 -17.17 -12.31
N GLY A 5 -10.09 -17.96 -11.63
CA GLY A 5 -10.22 -17.92 -10.18
C GLY A 5 -8.97 -18.42 -9.44
N TYR A 6 -8.31 -19.45 -9.98
CA TYR A 6 -7.08 -19.98 -9.37
C TYR A 6 -5.88 -19.03 -9.53
N LYS A 7 -5.76 -18.37 -10.67
CA LYS A 7 -4.74 -17.32 -10.87
C LYS A 7 -4.93 -16.17 -9.88
N GLN A 8 -6.16 -15.68 -9.73
CA GLN A 8 -6.45 -14.60 -8.78
C GLN A 8 -6.19 -15.05 -7.35
N LYS A 9 -6.62 -16.27 -6.96
CA LYS A 9 -6.35 -16.84 -5.65
C LYS A 9 -4.85 -16.91 -5.33
N ALA A 10 -4.02 -17.36 -6.29
CA ALA A 10 -2.57 -17.41 -6.12
C ALA A 10 -1.97 -16.02 -6.00
N TYR A 11 -2.40 -15.08 -6.84
CA TYR A 11 -1.96 -13.69 -6.80
C TYR A 11 -2.27 -13.04 -5.45
N ASP A 12 -3.53 -13.11 -4.97
CA ASP A 12 -3.95 -12.50 -3.72
C ASP A 12 -3.20 -13.10 -2.52
N TYR A 13 -3.01 -14.43 -2.53
CA TYR A 13 -2.28 -15.12 -1.48
C TYR A 13 -0.82 -14.66 -1.40
N ILE A 14 -0.08 -14.69 -2.52
CA ILE A 14 1.34 -14.29 -2.54
C ILE A 14 1.47 -12.79 -2.22
N LYS A 15 0.61 -11.94 -2.78
CA LYS A 15 0.59 -10.51 -2.51
C LYS A 15 0.41 -10.23 -1.02
N ARG A 16 -0.55 -10.91 -0.37
CA ARG A 16 -0.77 -10.80 1.07
C ARG A 16 0.49 -11.13 1.86
N LEU A 17 1.15 -12.26 1.58
CA LEU A 17 2.38 -12.66 2.26
C LEU A 17 3.51 -11.61 2.13
N ILE A 18 3.61 -10.94 0.99
CA ILE A 18 4.61 -9.90 0.74
C ILE A 18 4.26 -8.61 1.50
N VAL A 19 3.00 -8.15 1.42
CA VAL A 19 2.61 -6.88 2.03
C VAL A 19 2.43 -6.97 3.54
N SER A 20 2.11 -8.16 4.09
CA SER A 20 2.08 -8.40 5.54
C SER A 20 3.48 -8.58 6.15
N GLY A 21 4.53 -8.71 5.31
CA GLY A 21 5.88 -8.96 5.78
C GLY A 21 6.15 -10.41 6.21
N GLU A 22 5.21 -11.33 5.97
CA GLU A 22 5.46 -12.77 6.17
C GLU A 22 6.57 -13.28 5.22
N LEU A 23 6.63 -12.71 4.01
CA LEU A 23 7.74 -12.88 3.07
C LEU A 23 8.54 -11.58 2.98
N LEU A 24 9.71 -11.57 3.59
CA LEU A 24 10.61 -10.42 3.61
C LEU A 24 11.31 -10.20 2.25
N PRO A 25 11.80 -8.99 1.94
CA PRO A 25 12.64 -8.74 0.77
C PRO A 25 13.81 -9.72 0.69
N GLY A 26 14.05 -10.27 -0.50
CA GLY A 26 15.04 -11.32 -0.74
C GLY A 26 14.56 -12.75 -0.42
N ALA A 27 13.40 -12.94 0.20
CA ALA A 27 12.86 -14.28 0.43
C ALA A 27 12.57 -15.00 -0.89
N ILE A 28 12.94 -16.28 -0.94
CA ILE A 28 12.74 -17.13 -2.12
C ILE A 28 11.29 -17.59 -2.19
N ILE A 29 10.67 -17.47 -3.34
CA ILE A 29 9.34 -17.97 -3.64
C ILE A 29 9.47 -19.40 -4.20
N SER A 30 8.93 -20.38 -3.47
CA SER A 30 8.91 -21.78 -3.88
C SER A 30 7.60 -22.15 -4.58
N GLU A 31 7.64 -22.31 -5.92
CA GLU A 31 6.45 -22.81 -6.66
C GLU A 31 5.91 -24.12 -6.08
N LYS A 32 6.80 -25.00 -5.59
CA LYS A 32 6.44 -26.30 -5.04
C LYS A 32 5.63 -26.17 -3.74
N GLU A 33 6.05 -25.27 -2.86
CA GLU A 33 5.35 -24.99 -1.60
C GLU A 33 3.98 -24.37 -1.88
N LEU A 34 3.92 -23.37 -2.76
CA LEU A 34 2.66 -22.72 -3.18
C LEU A 34 1.65 -23.72 -3.79
N ILE A 35 2.13 -24.69 -4.59
CA ILE A 35 1.28 -25.79 -5.11
C ILE A 35 0.70 -26.61 -3.96
N GLY A 36 1.54 -26.96 -2.97
CA GLY A 36 1.11 -27.74 -1.81
C GLY A 36 0.09 -26.99 -0.93
N GLU A 37 0.35 -25.71 -0.66
CA GLU A 37 -0.50 -24.90 0.22
C GLU A 37 -1.85 -24.52 -0.42
N LEU A 38 -1.83 -24.14 -1.69
CA LEU A 38 -3.03 -23.67 -2.37
C LEU A 38 -3.85 -24.77 -3.03
N GLY A 39 -3.25 -25.94 -3.26
CA GLY A 39 -3.90 -27.07 -3.94
C GLY A 39 -4.21 -26.79 -5.42
N ILE A 40 -3.44 -25.93 -6.09
CA ILE A 40 -3.63 -25.53 -7.49
C ILE A 40 -2.43 -25.91 -8.34
N SER A 41 -2.66 -26.03 -9.66
CA SER A 41 -1.61 -26.44 -10.59
C SER A 41 -0.54 -25.35 -10.77
N ARG A 42 0.59 -25.73 -11.41
CA ARG A 42 1.75 -24.83 -11.64
C ARG A 42 1.42 -23.62 -12.50
N THR A 43 0.60 -23.78 -13.54
CA THR A 43 0.32 -22.71 -14.50
C THR A 43 -0.26 -21.45 -13.85
N PRO A 44 -1.38 -21.47 -13.10
CA PRO A 44 -1.92 -20.27 -12.46
C PRO A 44 -0.98 -19.65 -11.42
N ILE A 45 -0.12 -20.46 -10.77
CA ILE A 45 0.90 -19.93 -9.85
C ILE A 45 1.95 -19.11 -10.62
N ARG A 46 2.45 -19.63 -11.75
CA ARG A 46 3.41 -18.89 -12.58
C ARG A 46 2.85 -17.62 -13.17
N GLU A 47 1.58 -17.64 -13.59
CA GLU A 47 0.90 -16.44 -14.08
C GLU A 47 0.74 -15.39 -12.97
N ALA A 48 0.44 -15.82 -11.73
CA ALA A 48 0.39 -14.94 -10.57
C ALA A 48 1.77 -14.34 -10.25
N ILE A 49 2.82 -15.16 -10.26
CA ILE A 49 4.22 -14.71 -10.06
C ILE A 49 4.60 -13.69 -11.13
N GLN A 50 4.29 -13.95 -12.41
CA GLN A 50 4.60 -13.03 -13.48
C GLN A 50 3.90 -11.68 -13.29
N ARG A 51 2.63 -11.69 -12.94
CA ARG A 51 1.89 -10.46 -12.64
C ARG A 51 2.46 -9.69 -11.45
N LEU A 52 2.86 -10.39 -10.39
CA LEU A 52 3.51 -9.76 -9.23
C LEU A 52 4.90 -9.19 -9.57
N ALA A 53 5.60 -9.81 -10.52
CA ALA A 53 6.87 -9.27 -11.03
C ALA A 53 6.64 -7.99 -11.88
N GLU A 54 5.58 -7.92 -12.67
CA GLU A 54 5.17 -6.72 -13.40
C GLU A 54 4.80 -5.56 -12.44
N GLU A 55 4.29 -5.89 -11.25
CA GLU A 55 4.00 -4.94 -10.16
C GLU A 55 5.25 -4.62 -9.30
N ASN A 56 6.44 -5.08 -9.67
CA ASN A 56 7.70 -4.92 -8.91
C ASN A 56 7.67 -5.50 -7.48
N LEU A 57 6.79 -6.48 -7.22
CA LEU A 57 6.74 -7.19 -5.94
C LEU A 57 7.68 -8.39 -5.90
N LEU A 58 7.96 -8.97 -7.04
CA LEU A 58 8.85 -10.11 -7.22
C LEU A 58 9.92 -9.82 -8.30
N VAL A 59 11.05 -10.51 -8.18
CA VAL A 59 12.10 -10.57 -9.21
C VAL A 59 12.27 -12.01 -9.65
N VAL A 60 12.00 -12.29 -10.93
CA VAL A 60 12.20 -13.61 -11.54
C VAL A 60 13.63 -13.65 -12.12
N MET A 61 14.50 -14.46 -11.53
CA MET A 61 15.89 -14.62 -11.96
C MET A 61 16.04 -15.90 -12.79
N PRO A 62 16.48 -15.83 -14.04
CA PRO A 62 16.76 -17.02 -14.84
C PRO A 62 17.71 -17.97 -14.10
N SER A 63 17.33 -19.24 -13.99
CA SER A 63 18.10 -20.31 -13.35
C SER A 63 18.36 -20.17 -11.83
N ARG A 64 17.88 -19.10 -11.19
CA ARG A 64 18.05 -18.86 -9.73
C ARG A 64 16.73 -18.82 -8.96
N GLY A 65 15.59 -18.82 -9.66
CA GLY A 65 14.27 -18.80 -9.03
C GLY A 65 13.66 -17.40 -8.93
N THR A 66 12.65 -17.28 -8.11
CA THR A 66 11.93 -16.03 -7.87
C THR A 66 12.15 -15.57 -6.44
N ILE A 67 12.40 -14.29 -6.23
CA ILE A 67 12.56 -13.69 -4.91
C ILE A 67 11.61 -12.50 -4.73
N VAL A 68 11.31 -12.17 -3.48
CA VAL A 68 10.65 -10.91 -3.14
C VAL A 68 11.60 -9.75 -3.45
N SER A 69 11.12 -8.74 -4.15
CA SER A 69 11.95 -7.58 -4.52
C SER A 69 12.42 -6.82 -3.29
N HIS A 70 13.63 -6.29 -3.33
CA HIS A 70 14.10 -5.32 -2.35
C HIS A 70 13.40 -3.97 -2.54
N ILE A 71 13.44 -3.12 -1.52
CA ILE A 71 12.98 -1.73 -1.58
C ILE A 71 14.17 -0.85 -1.28
N SER A 72 14.54 0.01 -2.20
CA SER A 72 15.62 0.98 -2.03
C SER A 72 15.09 2.34 -1.54
N MET A 73 16.00 3.20 -1.07
CA MET A 73 15.67 4.60 -0.77
C MET A 73 15.16 5.36 -2.00
N ASP A 74 15.65 5.00 -3.18
CA ASP A 74 15.21 5.59 -4.44
C ASP A 74 13.78 5.15 -4.80
N ASP A 75 13.41 3.89 -4.53
CA ASP A 75 12.03 3.43 -4.69
C ASP A 75 11.07 4.20 -3.79
N ILE A 76 11.44 4.42 -2.52
CA ILE A 76 10.65 5.21 -1.58
C ILE A 76 10.46 6.63 -2.12
N ARG A 77 11.55 7.29 -2.54
CA ARG A 77 11.49 8.62 -3.12
C ARG A 77 10.55 8.69 -4.33
N GLN A 78 10.69 7.75 -5.28
CA GLN A 78 9.87 7.71 -6.50
C GLN A 78 8.40 7.46 -6.21
N VAL A 79 8.07 6.54 -5.30
CA VAL A 79 6.69 6.26 -4.87
C VAL A 79 6.05 7.51 -4.28
N TYR A 80 6.72 8.20 -3.36
CA TYR A 80 6.17 9.40 -2.73
C TYR A 80 6.13 10.61 -3.68
N GLU A 81 7.08 10.71 -4.61
CA GLU A 81 7.03 11.72 -5.67
C GLU A 81 5.76 11.57 -6.53
N ALA A 82 5.45 10.35 -6.96
CA ALA A 82 4.24 10.05 -7.71
C ALA A 82 2.96 10.27 -6.88
N ARG A 83 2.93 9.83 -5.62
CA ARG A 83 1.80 10.03 -4.71
C ARG A 83 1.50 11.51 -4.49
N LYS A 84 2.51 12.33 -4.21
CA LYS A 84 2.37 13.79 -4.01
C LYS A 84 1.87 14.54 -5.25
N LEU A 85 2.09 13.98 -6.44
CA LEU A 85 1.56 14.53 -7.68
C LEU A 85 0.10 14.16 -7.93
N ILE A 86 -0.27 12.91 -7.62
CA ILE A 86 -1.56 12.34 -8.00
C ILE A 86 -2.62 12.51 -6.92
N GLU A 87 -2.30 12.18 -5.65
CA GLU A 87 -3.29 12.10 -4.59
C GLU A 87 -3.92 13.45 -4.20
N PRO A 88 -3.21 14.59 -4.15
CA PRO A 88 -3.85 15.88 -3.89
C PRO A 88 -4.94 16.21 -4.91
N PHE A 89 -4.65 16.00 -6.19
CA PHE A 89 -5.65 16.17 -7.25
C PHE A 89 -6.85 15.22 -7.07
N VAL A 90 -6.58 13.94 -6.77
CA VAL A 90 -7.63 12.93 -6.58
C VAL A 90 -8.52 13.26 -5.39
N VAL A 91 -7.95 13.64 -4.25
CA VAL A 91 -8.70 14.05 -3.05
C VAL A 91 -9.56 15.28 -3.35
N ARG A 92 -9.02 16.29 -4.02
CA ARG A 92 -9.79 17.45 -4.48
C ARG A 92 -11.00 17.07 -5.33
N GLN A 93 -10.87 16.05 -6.21
CA GLN A 93 -11.98 15.56 -7.03
C GLN A 93 -12.99 14.72 -6.23
N ALA A 94 -12.56 14.05 -5.17
CA ALA A 94 -13.43 13.23 -4.32
C ALA A 94 -14.33 14.09 -3.42
N VAL A 95 -13.91 15.28 -3.01
CA VAL A 95 -14.71 16.21 -2.20
C VAL A 95 -16.04 16.53 -2.90
N GLY A 96 -17.15 16.34 -2.19
CA GLY A 96 -18.52 16.47 -2.70
C GLY A 96 -19.03 15.24 -3.49
N ARG A 97 -18.23 14.16 -3.60
CA ARG A 97 -18.61 12.89 -4.24
C ARG A 97 -18.57 11.70 -3.30
N VAL A 98 -17.97 11.87 -2.13
CA VAL A 98 -17.88 10.84 -1.10
C VAL A 98 -19.25 10.57 -0.47
N ASN A 99 -19.47 9.35 -0.01
CA ASN A 99 -20.56 9.04 0.88
C ASN A 99 -20.21 9.57 2.28
N GLN A 100 -21.02 10.49 2.81
CA GLN A 100 -20.80 11.15 4.10
C GLN A 100 -20.75 10.18 5.27
N ASP A 101 -21.58 9.12 5.25
CA ASP A 101 -21.59 8.13 6.34
C ASP A 101 -20.31 7.27 6.30
N ARG A 102 -19.84 6.93 5.09
CA ARG A 102 -18.57 6.20 4.95
C ARG A 102 -17.36 7.01 5.41
N ILE A 103 -17.35 8.31 5.16
CA ILE A 103 -16.28 9.21 5.66
C ILE A 103 -16.32 9.31 7.19
N LYS A 104 -17.50 9.39 7.79
CA LYS A 104 -17.64 9.38 9.26
C LYS A 104 -17.18 8.05 9.86
N GLU A 105 -17.48 6.94 9.19
CA GLU A 105 -16.97 5.62 9.61
C GLU A 105 -15.43 5.59 9.60
N PHE A 106 -14.77 6.08 8.55
CA PHE A 106 -13.29 6.22 8.55
C PHE A 106 -12.81 7.11 9.69
N ARG A 107 -13.51 8.21 9.98
CA ARG A 107 -13.20 9.10 11.10
C ARG A 107 -13.22 8.36 12.43
N GLU A 108 -14.25 7.57 12.69
CA GLU A 108 -14.38 6.76 13.91
C GLU A 108 -13.27 5.69 13.98
N ILE A 109 -12.98 5.01 12.86
CA ILE A 109 -11.92 4.02 12.79
C ILE A 109 -10.58 4.66 13.16
N PHE A 110 -10.19 5.75 12.50
CA PHE A 110 -8.92 6.42 12.82
C PHE A 110 -8.89 6.97 14.24
N ASP A 111 -9.98 7.53 14.75
CA ASP A 111 -10.04 8.07 16.12
C ASP A 111 -9.86 6.99 17.20
N HIS A 112 -10.37 5.79 16.99
CA HIS A 112 -10.28 4.68 17.94
C HIS A 112 -9.10 3.74 17.72
N GLN A 113 -8.39 3.84 16.59
CA GLN A 113 -7.26 2.97 16.28
C GLN A 113 -6.09 3.24 17.24
N THR A 114 -5.57 2.17 17.87
CA THR A 114 -4.51 2.26 18.90
C THR A 114 -3.14 1.78 18.41
N GLY A 115 -3.05 1.30 17.18
CA GLY A 115 -1.80 0.78 16.59
C GLY A 115 -2.02 0.27 15.18
N TYR A 116 -0.94 -0.19 14.57
CA TYR A 116 -0.96 -0.88 13.28
C TYR A 116 -0.78 -2.37 13.52
N ASP A 117 -1.80 -3.17 13.15
CA ASP A 117 -1.71 -4.63 13.09
C ASP A 117 -1.73 -5.07 11.61
N PRO A 118 -0.66 -5.70 11.12
CA PRO A 118 -0.61 -6.18 9.75
C PRO A 118 -1.60 -7.32 9.43
N GLN A 119 -2.21 -7.94 10.45
CA GLN A 119 -3.23 -8.98 10.30
C GLN A 119 -4.65 -8.40 10.25
N GLU A 120 -4.83 -7.15 10.65
CA GLU A 120 -6.07 -6.40 10.51
C GLU A 120 -6.16 -5.67 9.17
N ASN A 121 -7.31 -5.05 8.91
CA ASN A 121 -7.47 -4.21 7.73
C ASN A 121 -6.50 -3.03 7.75
N ASP A 122 -5.82 -2.80 6.64
CA ASP A 122 -5.00 -1.61 6.45
C ASP A 122 -5.91 -0.42 6.11
N TRP A 123 -6.39 0.28 7.13
CA TRP A 123 -7.33 1.41 6.99
C TRP A 123 -6.74 2.60 6.24
N ASP A 124 -5.43 2.80 6.33
CA ASP A 124 -4.71 3.79 5.52
C ASP A 124 -4.84 3.46 4.02
N TYR A 125 -4.57 2.20 3.65
CA TYR A 125 -4.74 1.72 2.28
C TYR A 125 -6.19 1.85 1.80
N GLU A 126 -7.14 1.38 2.60
CA GLU A 126 -8.58 1.43 2.29
C GLU A 126 -9.09 2.87 2.11
N PHE A 127 -8.66 3.79 2.96
CA PHE A 127 -9.06 5.20 2.89
C PHE A 127 -8.57 5.87 1.62
N HIS A 128 -7.28 5.74 1.27
CA HIS A 128 -6.72 6.31 0.05
C HIS A 128 -7.38 5.74 -1.21
N LEU A 129 -7.66 4.43 -1.24
CA LEU A 129 -8.37 3.82 -2.37
C LEU A 129 -9.82 4.27 -2.46
N TYR A 130 -10.51 4.41 -1.34
CA TYR A 130 -11.87 4.93 -1.33
C TYR A 130 -11.95 6.34 -1.92
N LEU A 131 -11.03 7.23 -1.57
CA LEU A 131 -10.95 8.57 -2.17
C LEU A 131 -10.67 8.51 -3.67
N ALA A 132 -9.79 7.60 -4.09
CA ALA A 132 -9.50 7.39 -5.51
C ALA A 132 -10.71 6.86 -6.30
N GLU A 133 -11.52 6.00 -5.69
CA GLU A 133 -12.77 5.51 -6.26
C GLU A 133 -13.78 6.66 -6.41
N CYS A 134 -13.98 7.47 -5.37
CA CYS A 134 -14.88 8.62 -5.37
C CYS A 134 -14.49 9.68 -6.41
N ALA A 135 -13.21 9.84 -6.72
CA ALA A 135 -12.74 10.71 -7.80
C ALA A 135 -13.23 10.28 -9.19
N GLY A 136 -13.63 9.01 -9.35
CA GLY A 136 -14.32 8.49 -10.54
C GLY A 136 -13.41 8.27 -11.75
N ASN A 137 -12.08 8.28 -11.59
CA ASN A 137 -11.13 8.00 -12.67
C ASN A 137 -10.42 6.67 -12.44
N ARG A 138 -10.81 5.64 -13.21
CA ARG A 138 -10.25 4.28 -13.09
C ARG A 138 -8.73 4.20 -13.27
N PHE A 139 -8.12 5.14 -14.01
CA PHE A 139 -6.68 5.15 -14.23
C PHE A 139 -5.95 5.67 -12.99
N PHE A 140 -6.46 6.73 -12.34
CA PHE A 140 -5.93 7.18 -11.06
C PHE A 140 -6.12 6.12 -9.98
N TYR A 141 -7.28 5.49 -9.90
CA TYR A 141 -7.52 4.40 -8.96
C TYR A 141 -6.46 3.30 -9.07
N LYS A 142 -6.19 2.83 -10.31
CA LYS A 142 -5.18 1.81 -10.55
C LYS A 142 -3.78 2.26 -10.14
N GLN A 143 -3.39 3.48 -10.48
CA GLN A 143 -2.07 4.01 -10.11
C GLN A 143 -1.93 4.15 -8.59
N ILE A 144 -2.95 4.68 -7.90
CA ILE A 144 -2.95 4.79 -6.44
C ILE A 144 -2.88 3.41 -5.80
N GLN A 145 -3.61 2.41 -6.31
CA GLN A 145 -3.56 1.03 -5.81
C GLN A 145 -2.14 0.44 -5.88
N GLU A 146 -1.43 0.65 -6.97
CA GLU A 146 -0.05 0.20 -7.14
C GLU A 146 0.90 0.93 -6.18
N LEU A 147 0.82 2.27 -6.10
CA LEU A 147 1.63 3.10 -5.21
C LEU A 147 1.38 2.79 -3.74
N MET A 148 0.12 2.61 -3.34
CA MET A 148 -0.24 2.24 -1.98
C MET A 148 0.27 0.85 -1.60
N THR A 149 0.28 -0.10 -2.53
CA THR A 149 0.88 -1.43 -2.31
C THR A 149 2.37 -1.31 -1.98
N GLN A 150 3.12 -0.46 -2.68
CA GLN A 150 4.54 -0.21 -2.36
C GLN A 150 4.69 0.51 -1.00
N SER A 151 3.81 1.46 -0.69
CA SER A 151 3.81 2.17 0.61
C SER A 151 3.54 1.23 1.79
N MET A 152 2.63 0.24 1.64
CA MET A 152 2.42 -0.80 2.66
C MET A 152 3.70 -1.57 2.96
N ARG A 153 4.43 -1.99 1.93
CA ARG A 153 5.71 -2.71 2.09
C ARG A 153 6.75 -1.87 2.85
N VAL A 154 6.86 -0.58 2.49
CA VAL A 154 7.73 0.36 3.21
C VAL A 154 7.36 0.43 4.69
N ARG A 155 6.08 0.58 5.00
CA ARG A 155 5.55 0.66 6.37
C ARG A 155 5.83 -0.60 7.17
N MET A 156 5.67 -1.77 6.56
CA MET A 156 5.91 -3.06 7.20
C MET A 156 7.35 -3.25 7.66
N LEU A 157 8.31 -2.80 6.89
CA LEU A 157 9.73 -2.93 7.20
C LEU A 157 10.24 -1.93 8.25
N SER A 158 9.44 -0.92 8.60
CA SER A 158 9.81 0.15 9.54
C SER A 158 9.40 -0.19 10.98
N SER A 159 10.17 -1.01 11.73
CA SER A 159 9.69 -1.63 12.98
C SER A 159 9.81 -0.82 14.28
N GLU A 160 10.76 0.10 14.45
CA GLU A 160 11.09 0.65 15.78
C GLU A 160 10.48 2.02 16.15
N LYS A 161 10.14 2.87 15.16
CA LYS A 161 9.52 4.19 15.40
C LYS A 161 8.01 4.22 15.11
N LYS A 162 7.35 3.08 15.18
CA LYS A 162 5.95 2.90 14.76
C LYS A 162 4.95 3.73 15.55
N VAL A 163 5.09 3.81 16.89
CA VAL A 163 4.06 4.42 17.73
C VAL A 163 3.93 5.91 17.48
N GLN A 164 5.04 6.66 17.48
CA GLN A 164 4.99 8.10 17.27
C GLN A 164 4.51 8.47 15.86
N ARG A 165 5.01 7.78 14.82
CA ARG A 165 4.57 8.02 13.45
C ARG A 165 3.11 7.63 13.26
N PHE A 166 2.65 6.57 13.93
CA PHE A 166 1.26 6.14 13.90
C PHE A 166 0.32 7.23 14.42
N GLU A 167 0.58 7.81 15.62
CA GLU A 167 -0.24 8.88 16.19
C GLU A 167 -0.25 10.13 15.31
N GLN A 168 0.90 10.48 14.70
CA GLN A 168 0.96 11.58 13.76
C GLN A 168 0.13 11.30 12.50
N SER A 169 0.25 10.10 11.92
CA SER A 169 -0.53 9.68 10.75
C SER A 169 -2.03 9.70 11.01
N LYS A 170 -2.44 9.23 12.20
CA LYS A 170 -3.83 9.30 12.66
C LYS A 170 -4.35 10.73 12.64
N ALA A 171 -3.64 11.66 13.26
CA ALA A 171 -4.02 13.07 13.29
C ALA A 171 -4.07 13.70 11.88
N GLU A 172 -3.16 13.30 10.99
CA GLU A 172 -3.14 13.74 9.59
C GLU A 172 -4.36 13.24 8.82
N HIS A 173 -4.74 11.96 8.98
CA HIS A 173 -5.96 11.41 8.37
C HIS A 173 -7.23 12.10 8.88
N LEU A 174 -7.33 12.37 10.17
CA LEU A 174 -8.45 13.10 10.74
C LEU A 174 -8.56 14.50 10.13
N ALA A 175 -7.45 15.22 9.93
CA ALA A 175 -7.46 16.52 9.27
C ALA A 175 -7.93 16.47 7.81
N ILE A 176 -7.55 15.42 7.06
CA ILE A 176 -8.05 15.20 5.70
C ILE A 176 -9.56 14.96 5.72
N ILE A 177 -10.03 14.09 6.62
CA ILE A 177 -11.45 13.76 6.77
C ILE A 177 -12.27 14.98 7.15
N ASP A 178 -11.82 15.79 8.11
CA ASP A 178 -12.51 16.99 8.56
C ASP A 178 -12.66 18.00 7.40
N ALA A 179 -11.60 18.21 6.61
CA ALA A 179 -11.66 19.06 5.42
C ALA A 179 -12.63 18.52 4.33
N ILE A 180 -12.72 17.19 4.17
CA ILE A 180 -13.68 16.56 3.25
C ILE A 180 -15.11 16.73 3.74
N LEU A 181 -15.38 16.59 5.05
CA LEU A 181 -16.70 16.77 5.65
C LEU A 181 -17.17 18.24 5.58
N GLU A 182 -16.24 19.18 5.65
CA GLU A 182 -16.49 20.61 5.44
C GLU A 182 -16.62 20.99 3.95
N GLU A 183 -16.50 20.04 3.04
CA GLU A 183 -16.49 20.24 1.58
C GLU A 183 -15.41 21.24 1.10
N ASN A 184 -14.35 21.42 1.90
CA ASN A 184 -13.26 22.33 1.61
C ASN A 184 -12.18 21.65 0.76
N ARG A 185 -12.28 21.83 -0.54
CA ARG A 185 -11.38 21.16 -1.53
C ARG A 185 -9.93 21.58 -1.39
N GLU A 186 -9.68 22.85 -1.13
CA GLU A 186 -8.33 23.40 -0.97
C GLU A 186 -7.68 22.85 0.31
N ALA A 187 -8.41 22.83 1.42
CA ALA A 187 -7.91 22.29 2.67
C ALA A 187 -7.68 20.77 2.59
N ALA A 188 -8.55 20.01 1.92
CA ALA A 188 -8.38 18.57 1.74
C ALA A 188 -7.15 18.24 0.87
N GLU A 189 -6.92 19.01 -0.21
CA GLU A 189 -5.74 18.91 -1.07
C GLU A 189 -4.45 19.21 -0.30
N GLU A 190 -4.42 20.27 0.51
CA GLU A 190 -3.29 20.62 1.34
C GLU A 190 -3.03 19.60 2.45
N ALA A 191 -4.07 19.11 3.11
CA ALA A 191 -3.97 18.13 4.19
C ALA A 191 -3.35 16.81 3.70
N ILE A 192 -3.81 16.27 2.55
CA ILE A 192 -3.23 15.05 1.98
C ILE A 192 -1.78 15.26 1.55
N LEU A 193 -1.45 16.40 0.95
CA LEU A 193 -0.07 16.72 0.57
C LEU A 193 0.84 16.75 1.81
N ASN A 194 0.41 17.41 2.87
CA ASN A 194 1.15 17.47 4.14
C ASN A 194 1.34 16.08 4.77
N HIS A 195 0.29 15.22 4.74
CA HIS A 195 0.39 13.83 5.17
C HIS A 195 1.47 13.07 4.38
N LEU A 196 1.49 13.20 3.05
CA LEU A 196 2.45 12.51 2.19
C LEU A 196 3.90 12.99 2.42
N LEU A 197 4.10 14.31 2.60
CA LEU A 197 5.42 14.88 2.91
C LEU A 197 5.98 14.33 4.23
N ARG A 198 5.16 14.31 5.29
CA ARG A 198 5.58 13.78 6.60
C ARG A 198 5.79 12.27 6.59
N SER A 199 5.00 11.54 5.79
CA SER A 199 5.17 10.10 5.61
C SER A 199 6.49 9.78 4.93
N GLU A 200 6.82 10.47 3.85
CA GLU A 200 8.10 10.31 3.14
C GLU A 200 9.30 10.60 4.06
N GLU A 201 9.25 11.71 4.80
CA GLU A 201 10.31 12.10 5.73
C GLU A 201 10.52 11.06 6.84
N GLY A 202 9.42 10.60 7.44
CA GLY A 202 9.46 9.56 8.47
C GLY A 202 10.08 8.24 7.97
N TYR A 203 9.76 7.83 6.76
CA TYR A 203 10.35 6.61 6.19
C TYR A 203 11.81 6.80 5.79
N LYS A 204 12.21 7.93 5.23
CA LYS A 204 13.61 8.25 4.95
C LYS A 204 14.47 8.17 6.22
N GLU A 205 14.00 8.72 7.34
CA GLU A 205 14.70 8.66 8.61
C GLU A 205 14.86 7.22 9.13
N ILE A 206 13.80 6.41 9.02
CA ILE A 206 13.82 5.00 9.45
C ILE A 206 14.80 4.19 8.60
N TYR A 207 14.72 4.32 7.29
CA TYR A 207 15.52 3.53 6.35
C TYR A 207 17.00 3.96 6.33
N SER A 208 17.33 5.22 6.56
CA SER A 208 18.73 5.67 6.65
C SER A 208 19.47 5.06 7.87
N ASN A 209 18.73 4.63 8.89
CA ASN A 209 19.27 4.06 10.12
C ASN A 209 19.30 2.52 10.12
N GLN A 210 18.79 1.85 9.10
CA GLN A 210 18.78 0.38 9.02
C GLN A 210 19.84 -0.15 8.05
N ALA A 211 20.78 -0.97 8.55
CA ALA A 211 21.85 -1.61 7.79
C ALA A 211 21.37 -2.67 6.76
N TYR A 212 20.06 -2.80 6.53
CA TYR A 212 19.47 -3.80 5.63
C TYR A 212 19.47 -3.39 4.15
N PHE A 213 19.95 -2.19 3.80
CA PHE A 213 19.80 -1.61 2.46
C PHE A 213 21.14 -1.36 1.72
N SER A 214 22.22 -1.93 2.19
CA SER A 214 23.50 -1.92 1.49
C SER A 214 23.75 -3.29 0.86
N LEU A 215 23.14 -3.51 -0.32
CA LEU A 215 23.66 -4.41 -1.38
C LEU A 215 23.10 -3.97 -2.72
#